data_51300b017d7ade276bccf1142426e987
#
_entry.id   51300b017d7ade276bccf1142426e987
#
_cell.length_a   1.000
_cell.length_b   1.000
_cell.length_c   1.000
_cell.angle_alpha   90.00
_cell.angle_beta   90.00
_cell.angle_gamma   90.00
#
_symmetry.space_group_name_H-M   'P 1'
#
loop_
_entity.id
_entity.type
_entity.pdbx_description
1 polymer ?
#
loop_
_entity_poly.entity_id
_entity_poly.type
_entity_poly.pdbx_seq_one_letter_code
_entity_poly.pdbx_strand_id
1 'polypeptide(L)'
;MKYNDIQSKQTNGQPSQSQNHQPGLESQMNPLPVYDDPNYSGSGKLANKVVLITGGDSGIGRAVAIAFAKEGAKLSIVYLDEHDDATQTKTAVEKYGGECLLLSGDIGDESFCQTAVKETVSTFGSLDCLVNNAAEQHYQENIEDISVEQMERTFKTNIFSCFHFIKASMPHLKQGSSIINTASIVAYKGNPVLMDYASTKGAMIALTRSLSQSIVKKGIRVNAVAPGPIWTPLIPASFPADQVATFGTNTPMGRPGQPAELAPSYVYLASDDSSYVTGQVIHINGGEIVNG
;
A
#
# COMPACT_ATOMS: atom_id res chain seq x y z
N MET A 1 5.59 -21.18 8.11
CA MET A 1 4.54 -21.07 9.14
C MET A 1 3.23 -21.44 8.46
N LYS A 2 2.45 -22.37 8.94
CA LYS A 2 1.18 -22.71 8.27
C LYS A 2 0.18 -21.58 8.53
N TYR A 3 -0.71 -21.29 7.58
CA TYR A 3 -1.77 -20.26 7.69
C TYR A 3 -2.53 -20.34 9.03
N ASN A 4 -2.73 -21.54 9.55
CA ASN A 4 -3.34 -21.80 10.86
C ASN A 4 -2.49 -21.32 12.05
N ASP A 5 -1.17 -21.16 11.89
CA ASP A 5 -0.29 -20.66 12.96
C ASP A 5 -0.35 -19.13 13.10
N ILE A 6 -0.75 -18.43 12.03
CA ILE A 6 -1.02 -16.99 12.05
C ILE A 6 -2.32 -16.72 12.82
N GLN A 7 -3.32 -17.56 12.66
CA GLN A 7 -4.62 -17.43 13.34
C GLN A 7 -4.55 -17.65 14.85
N SER A 8 -3.72 -18.59 15.31
CA SER A 8 -3.70 -18.98 16.73
C SER A 8 -2.96 -18.00 17.66
N LYS A 9 -2.11 -17.11 17.11
CA LYS A 9 -1.25 -16.22 17.90
C LYS A 9 -1.80 -14.80 18.10
N GLN A 10 -2.89 -14.40 17.43
CA GLN A 10 -3.32 -12.99 17.36
C GLN A 10 -4.74 -12.71 17.86
N THR A 11 -5.44 -13.64 18.44
CA THR A 11 -6.83 -13.45 18.90
C THR A 11 -6.97 -12.58 20.16
N ASN A 12 -5.88 -12.22 20.83
CA ASN A 12 -5.90 -11.48 22.11
C ASN A 12 -5.35 -10.04 22.00
N GLY A 13 -5.30 -9.47 20.79
CA GLY A 13 -4.70 -8.15 20.58
C GLY A 13 -3.18 -8.19 20.39
N GLN A 14 -2.54 -7.03 20.46
CA GLN A 14 -1.10 -6.85 20.30
C GLN A 14 -0.51 -6.29 21.59
N PRO A 15 0.80 -6.46 21.85
CA PRO A 15 1.46 -5.72 22.94
C PRO A 15 1.24 -4.22 22.77
N SER A 16 0.98 -3.54 23.90
CA SER A 16 0.89 -2.07 23.93
C SER A 16 2.24 -1.48 23.50
N GLN A 17 2.25 -0.68 22.44
CA GLN A 17 3.44 -0.06 21.86
C GLN A 17 3.07 1.18 21.05
N SER A 18 4.01 2.10 20.90
CA SER A 18 3.90 3.26 20.02
C SER A 18 5.26 3.68 19.50
N GLN A 19 5.29 4.40 18.40
CA GLN A 19 6.49 5.03 17.82
C GLN A 19 6.25 6.53 17.71
N ASN A 20 7.29 7.34 17.93
CA ASN A 20 7.20 8.80 17.89
C ASN A 20 7.62 9.38 16.54
N HIS A 21 7.70 8.56 15.52
CA HIS A 21 8.13 8.93 14.17
C HIS A 21 7.15 8.36 13.14
N GLN A 22 6.88 9.12 12.09
CA GLN A 22 6.10 8.69 10.95
C GLN A 22 6.84 9.12 9.66
N PRO A 23 7.11 8.17 8.76
CA PRO A 23 6.70 6.75 8.75
C PRO A 23 7.28 5.94 9.92
N GLY A 24 6.56 4.88 10.34
CA GLY A 24 7.02 4.00 11.41
C GLY A 24 8.03 2.97 10.89
N LEU A 25 8.92 2.53 11.79
CA LEU A 25 9.95 1.52 11.50
C LEU A 25 9.43 0.12 11.79
N GLU A 26 9.43 -0.75 10.78
CA GLU A 26 8.94 -2.13 10.93
C GLU A 26 9.80 -2.94 11.91
N SER A 27 11.10 -2.68 11.93
CA SER A 27 12.06 -3.34 12.84
C SER A 27 11.77 -3.10 14.33
N GLN A 28 11.02 -2.04 14.68
CA GLN A 28 10.64 -1.71 16.05
C GLN A 28 9.30 -2.32 16.48
N MET A 29 8.58 -2.98 15.58
CA MET A 29 7.29 -3.62 15.90
C MET A 29 7.47 -4.90 16.70
N ASN A 30 6.56 -5.15 17.63
CA ASN A 30 6.47 -6.39 18.37
C ASN A 30 4.99 -6.86 18.47
N PRO A 31 4.62 -8.02 17.85
CA PRO A 31 5.46 -8.83 16.97
C PRO A 31 5.73 -8.13 15.63
N LEU A 32 6.75 -8.59 14.92
CA LEU A 32 6.95 -8.17 13.53
C LEU A 32 5.77 -8.60 12.65
N PRO A 33 5.35 -7.80 11.67
CA PRO A 33 4.31 -8.18 10.73
C PRO A 33 4.76 -9.34 9.83
N VAL A 34 3.80 -10.13 9.38
CA VAL A 34 4.02 -11.19 8.39
C VAL A 34 3.83 -10.58 7.01
N TYR A 35 4.94 -10.33 6.32
CA TYR A 35 4.97 -9.73 4.98
C TYR A 35 5.27 -10.74 3.87
N ASP A 36 5.75 -11.93 4.20
CA ASP A 36 6.05 -12.99 3.23
C ASP A 36 5.29 -14.28 3.59
N ASP A 37 4.52 -14.81 2.65
CA ASP A 37 3.92 -16.14 2.77
C ASP A 37 4.87 -17.16 2.10
N PRO A 38 5.52 -18.05 2.87
CA PRO A 38 6.42 -19.06 2.32
C PRO A 38 5.69 -20.12 1.48
N ASN A 39 4.36 -20.22 1.57
CA ASN A 39 3.57 -21.15 0.76
C ASN A 39 3.10 -20.53 -0.55
N TYR A 40 3.23 -19.21 -0.71
CA TYR A 40 2.92 -18.54 -1.98
C TYR A 40 4.06 -18.78 -2.98
N SER A 41 3.76 -19.58 -4.00
CA SER A 41 4.66 -19.82 -5.13
C SER A 41 4.17 -19.02 -6.32
N GLY A 42 5.05 -18.19 -6.89
CA GLY A 42 4.74 -17.45 -8.11
C GLY A 42 4.52 -18.38 -9.30
N SER A 43 3.72 -17.94 -10.24
CA SER A 43 3.42 -18.64 -11.50
C SER A 43 3.84 -17.85 -12.75
N GLY A 44 4.60 -16.77 -12.56
CA GLY A 44 5.11 -15.92 -13.62
C GLY A 44 4.08 -14.93 -14.18
N LYS A 45 3.03 -14.61 -13.43
CA LYS A 45 1.96 -13.69 -13.86
C LYS A 45 2.43 -12.28 -14.18
N LEU A 46 3.55 -11.87 -13.59
CA LEU A 46 4.15 -10.56 -13.79
C LEU A 46 5.55 -10.66 -14.44
N ALA A 47 5.84 -11.77 -15.12
CA ALA A 47 7.13 -12.00 -15.77
C ALA A 47 7.51 -10.81 -16.66
N ASN A 48 8.69 -10.22 -16.40
CA ASN A 48 9.24 -9.05 -17.09
C ASN A 48 8.42 -7.75 -16.98
N LYS A 49 7.39 -7.69 -16.14
CA LYS A 49 6.67 -6.44 -15.85
C LYS A 49 7.53 -5.55 -14.95
N VAL A 50 7.54 -4.26 -15.24
CA VAL A 50 8.19 -3.24 -14.40
C VAL A 50 7.13 -2.55 -13.56
N VAL A 51 7.33 -2.54 -12.25
CA VAL A 51 6.37 -2.00 -11.29
C VAL A 51 7.04 -0.94 -10.40
N LEU A 52 6.36 0.18 -10.21
CA LEU A 52 6.72 1.19 -9.21
C LEU A 52 5.72 1.12 -8.05
N ILE A 53 6.25 1.00 -6.82
CA ILE A 53 5.47 0.90 -5.58
C ILE A 53 5.88 2.04 -4.64
N THR A 54 4.94 2.90 -4.23
CA THR A 54 5.20 3.90 -3.20
C THR A 54 4.95 3.30 -1.81
N GLY A 55 5.82 3.63 -0.83
CA GLY A 55 5.79 2.99 0.50
C GLY A 55 6.04 1.49 0.41
N GLY A 56 6.99 1.09 -0.46
CA GLY A 56 7.33 -0.31 -0.67
C GLY A 56 8.38 -0.86 0.30
N ASP A 57 8.89 -0.04 1.17
CA ASP A 57 9.91 -0.33 2.18
C ASP A 57 9.41 -1.24 3.31
N SER A 58 8.13 -1.15 3.66
CA SER A 58 7.55 -1.83 4.82
C SER A 58 6.09 -2.23 4.61
N GLY A 59 5.50 -2.91 5.58
CA GLY A 59 4.07 -3.21 5.66
C GLY A 59 3.48 -3.82 4.39
N ILE A 60 2.36 -3.25 3.93
CA ILE A 60 1.64 -3.73 2.74
C ILE A 60 2.52 -3.63 1.49
N GLY A 61 3.23 -2.49 1.32
CA GLY A 61 4.09 -2.27 0.16
C GLY A 61 5.21 -3.30 0.05
N ARG A 62 5.87 -3.64 1.16
CA ARG A 62 6.88 -4.73 1.23
C ARG A 62 6.28 -6.07 0.82
N ALA A 63 5.11 -6.42 1.36
CA ALA A 63 4.46 -7.69 1.04
C ALA A 63 4.08 -7.78 -0.46
N VAL A 64 3.59 -6.68 -1.02
CA VAL A 64 3.28 -6.57 -2.46
C VAL A 64 4.56 -6.72 -3.28
N ALA A 65 5.65 -6.03 -2.90
CA ALA A 65 6.94 -6.12 -3.60
C ALA A 65 7.46 -7.57 -3.64
N ILE A 66 7.41 -8.28 -2.51
CA ILE A 66 7.87 -9.67 -2.43
C ILE A 66 6.99 -10.59 -3.29
N ALA A 67 5.66 -10.45 -3.23
CA ALA A 67 4.75 -11.26 -4.05
C ALA A 67 4.97 -10.99 -5.55
N PHE A 68 5.20 -9.73 -5.93
CA PHE A 68 5.49 -9.35 -7.32
C PHE A 68 6.83 -9.90 -7.80
N ALA A 69 7.85 -9.92 -6.93
CA ALA A 69 9.13 -10.55 -7.23
C ALA A 69 8.97 -12.06 -7.48
N LYS A 70 8.19 -12.75 -6.64
CA LYS A 70 7.85 -14.17 -6.85
C LYS A 70 7.14 -14.41 -8.18
N GLU A 71 6.38 -13.44 -8.68
CA GLU A 71 5.71 -13.49 -9.98
C GLU A 71 6.61 -13.02 -11.16
N GLY A 72 7.87 -12.67 -10.90
CA GLY A 72 8.86 -12.33 -11.93
C GLY A 72 8.89 -10.86 -12.35
N ALA A 73 8.37 -9.95 -11.53
CA ALA A 73 8.42 -8.52 -11.78
C ALA A 73 9.78 -7.90 -11.41
N LYS A 74 10.13 -6.79 -12.10
CA LYS A 74 11.18 -5.85 -11.72
C LYS A 74 10.55 -4.68 -10.95
N LEU A 75 11.20 -4.22 -9.89
CA LEU A 75 10.58 -3.36 -8.90
C LEU A 75 11.36 -2.06 -8.69
N SER A 76 10.65 -0.94 -8.66
CA SER A 76 11.12 0.32 -8.08
C SER A 76 10.33 0.56 -6.79
N ILE A 77 11.05 0.73 -5.69
CA ILE A 77 10.50 0.98 -4.35
C ILE A 77 10.78 2.43 -3.99
N VAL A 78 9.70 3.20 -3.82
CA VAL A 78 9.75 4.58 -3.33
C VAL A 78 9.45 4.59 -1.84
N TYR A 79 10.27 5.28 -1.05
CA TYR A 79 10.16 5.43 0.40
C TYR A 79 10.67 6.80 0.83
N LEU A 80 10.41 7.23 2.08
CA LEU A 80 10.82 8.55 2.54
C LEU A 80 12.27 8.52 3.05
N ASP A 81 12.51 7.97 4.24
CA ASP A 81 13.83 7.97 4.91
C ASP A 81 14.13 6.66 5.68
N GLU A 82 13.26 5.62 5.56
CA GLU A 82 13.41 4.33 6.22
C GLU A 82 14.40 3.41 5.47
N HIS A 83 15.68 3.84 5.37
CA HIS A 83 16.70 3.18 4.55
C HIS A 83 16.95 1.71 4.90
N ASP A 84 16.90 1.37 6.19
CA ASP A 84 17.11 0.00 6.66
C ASP A 84 15.94 -0.90 6.25
N ASP A 85 14.69 -0.44 6.40
CA ASP A 85 13.50 -1.17 5.99
C ASP A 85 13.47 -1.35 4.47
N ALA A 86 13.82 -0.31 3.70
CA ALA A 86 13.94 -0.39 2.25
C ALA A 86 15.01 -1.38 1.79
N THR A 87 16.16 -1.41 2.47
CA THR A 87 17.25 -2.36 2.19
C THR A 87 16.81 -3.81 2.50
N GLN A 88 16.06 -4.02 3.58
CA GLN A 88 15.49 -5.33 3.89
C GLN A 88 14.49 -5.78 2.82
N THR A 89 13.63 -4.88 2.35
CA THR A 89 12.70 -5.18 1.24
C THR A 89 13.46 -5.55 -0.03
N LYS A 90 14.49 -4.77 -0.41
CA LYS A 90 15.34 -5.10 -1.56
C LYS A 90 15.97 -6.50 -1.43
N THR A 91 16.57 -6.79 -0.28
CA THR A 91 17.16 -8.12 -0.01
C THR A 91 16.12 -9.24 -0.14
N ALA A 92 14.90 -9.02 0.37
CA ALA A 92 13.82 -10.00 0.26
C ALA A 92 13.35 -10.20 -1.18
N VAL A 93 13.29 -9.14 -1.99
CA VAL A 93 12.98 -9.19 -3.43
C VAL A 93 14.05 -9.97 -4.20
N GLU A 94 15.33 -9.65 -3.97
CA GLU A 94 16.48 -10.29 -4.62
C GLU A 94 16.59 -11.78 -4.29
N LYS A 95 16.20 -12.18 -3.08
CA LYS A 95 16.11 -13.60 -2.66
C LYS A 95 15.21 -14.43 -3.59
N TYR A 96 14.19 -13.81 -4.19
CA TYR A 96 13.29 -14.46 -5.15
C TYR A 96 13.66 -14.20 -6.62
N GLY A 97 14.89 -13.69 -6.86
CA GLY A 97 15.42 -13.43 -8.19
C GLY A 97 14.91 -12.14 -8.85
N GLY A 98 14.22 -11.28 -8.09
CA GLY A 98 13.74 -9.99 -8.58
C GLY A 98 14.86 -8.94 -8.62
N GLU A 99 14.73 -7.98 -9.54
CA GLU A 99 15.56 -6.75 -9.55
C GLU A 99 14.84 -5.64 -8.77
N CYS A 100 15.56 -4.89 -7.92
CA CYS A 100 14.97 -3.85 -7.08
C CYS A 100 15.79 -2.55 -7.08
N LEU A 101 15.16 -1.47 -7.55
CA LEU A 101 15.66 -0.09 -7.47
C LEU A 101 15.04 0.59 -6.24
N LEU A 102 15.87 1.22 -5.41
CA LEU A 102 15.43 1.99 -4.24
C LEU A 102 15.49 3.48 -4.55
N LEU A 103 14.42 4.22 -4.26
CA LEU A 103 14.25 5.64 -4.55
C LEU A 103 13.73 6.35 -3.28
N SER A 104 14.62 7.08 -2.60
CA SER A 104 14.29 7.81 -1.37
C SER A 104 13.88 9.24 -1.66
N GLY A 105 12.77 9.70 -1.10
CA GLY A 105 12.31 11.09 -1.17
C GLY A 105 10.85 11.29 -0.82
N ASP A 106 10.48 12.56 -0.62
CA ASP A 106 9.11 12.94 -0.26
C ASP A 106 8.18 12.92 -1.47
N ILE A 107 7.19 12.06 -1.46
CA ILE A 107 6.17 11.96 -2.51
C ILE A 107 5.20 13.15 -2.53
N GLY A 108 5.19 13.99 -1.50
CA GLY A 108 4.50 15.28 -1.51
C GLY A 108 5.11 16.30 -2.47
N ASP A 109 6.34 16.04 -2.96
CA ASP A 109 7.02 16.84 -3.98
C ASP A 109 6.80 16.26 -5.38
N GLU A 110 6.11 17.02 -6.25
CA GLU A 110 5.85 16.62 -7.65
C GLU A 110 7.14 16.36 -8.42
N SER A 111 8.20 17.14 -8.18
CA SER A 111 9.49 16.99 -8.88
C SER A 111 10.17 15.67 -8.53
N PHE A 112 10.10 15.25 -7.28
CA PHE A 112 10.58 13.95 -6.86
C PHE A 112 9.76 12.80 -7.52
N CYS A 113 8.44 12.91 -7.56
CA CYS A 113 7.59 11.89 -8.21
C CYS A 113 7.95 11.73 -9.70
N GLN A 114 8.17 12.84 -10.42
CA GLN A 114 8.62 12.82 -11.81
C GLN A 114 9.98 12.14 -11.96
N THR A 115 10.92 12.45 -11.07
CA THR A 115 12.26 11.87 -11.06
C THR A 115 12.20 10.36 -10.81
N ALA A 116 11.42 9.91 -9.83
CA ALA A 116 11.26 8.50 -9.50
C ALA A 116 10.71 7.67 -10.69
N VAL A 117 9.70 8.18 -11.39
CA VAL A 117 9.19 7.53 -12.61
C VAL A 117 10.26 7.50 -13.71
N LYS A 118 10.95 8.61 -13.93
CA LYS A 118 12.03 8.70 -14.94
C LYS A 118 13.16 7.72 -14.65
N GLU A 119 13.62 7.62 -13.41
CA GLU A 119 14.67 6.67 -13.01
C GLU A 119 14.22 5.22 -13.17
N THR A 120 12.95 4.90 -12.81
CA THR A 120 12.37 3.58 -13.05
C THR A 120 12.44 3.19 -14.52
N VAL A 121 11.95 4.07 -15.40
CA VAL A 121 11.94 3.81 -16.85
C VAL A 121 13.36 3.77 -17.42
N SER A 122 14.26 4.65 -16.95
CA SER A 122 15.67 4.64 -17.38
C SER A 122 16.39 3.34 -17.00
N THR A 123 16.09 2.80 -15.82
CA THR A 123 16.74 1.58 -15.29
C THR A 123 16.20 0.32 -15.94
N PHE A 124 14.88 0.21 -16.10
CA PHE A 124 14.23 -1.04 -16.52
C PHE A 124 13.62 -1.01 -17.94
N GLY A 125 13.61 0.15 -18.58
CA GLY A 125 13.16 0.32 -19.96
C GLY A 125 11.66 0.51 -20.16
N SER A 126 10.82 0.30 -19.12
CA SER A 126 9.36 0.44 -19.18
C SER A 126 8.76 0.77 -17.82
N LEU A 127 7.44 1.02 -17.81
CA LEU A 127 6.61 1.00 -16.62
C LEU A 127 5.28 0.33 -17.00
N ASP A 128 4.96 -0.78 -16.35
CA ASP A 128 3.79 -1.59 -16.65
C ASP A 128 2.72 -1.53 -15.56
N CYS A 129 3.13 -1.27 -14.30
CA CYS A 129 2.21 -1.13 -13.18
C CYS A 129 2.67 -0.02 -12.22
N LEU A 130 1.73 0.80 -11.77
CA LEU A 130 1.92 1.78 -10.69
C LEU A 130 1.08 1.37 -9.48
N VAL A 131 1.72 1.22 -8.31
CA VAL A 131 1.03 0.97 -7.03
C VAL A 131 1.21 2.19 -6.13
N ASN A 132 0.16 2.99 -5.99
CA ASN A 132 0.07 4.08 -5.03
C ASN A 132 -0.33 3.52 -3.67
N ASN A 133 0.67 3.28 -2.80
CA ASN A 133 0.44 2.63 -1.50
C ASN A 133 0.88 3.48 -0.31
N ALA A 134 1.92 4.32 -0.44
CA ALA A 134 2.38 5.19 0.63
C ALA A 134 1.25 6.05 1.20
N ALA A 135 1.22 6.16 2.52
CA ALA A 135 0.26 6.99 3.23
C ALA A 135 0.76 7.35 4.62
N GLU A 136 0.24 8.43 5.16
CA GLU A 136 0.34 8.81 6.56
C GLU A 136 -1.03 9.05 7.15
N GLN A 137 -1.16 8.94 8.47
CA GLN A 137 -2.38 9.22 9.22
C GLN A 137 -2.04 9.77 10.60
N HIS A 138 -2.90 10.65 11.13
CA HIS A 138 -2.70 11.31 12.41
C HIS A 138 -3.94 11.12 13.27
N TYR A 139 -3.75 10.59 14.48
CA TYR A 139 -4.83 10.42 15.46
C TYR A 139 -5.20 11.77 16.05
N GLN A 140 -6.47 12.15 15.95
CA GLN A 140 -7.03 13.34 16.60
C GLN A 140 -8.43 13.02 17.16
N GLU A 141 -8.67 13.35 18.42
CA GLU A 141 -9.96 13.05 19.07
C GLU A 141 -11.07 13.97 18.56
N ASN A 142 -10.74 15.23 18.25
CA ASN A 142 -11.74 16.22 17.83
C ASN A 142 -11.32 16.84 16.51
N ILE A 143 -12.29 17.32 15.74
CA ILE A 143 -12.02 18.00 14.46
C ILE A 143 -11.23 19.30 14.65
N GLU A 144 -11.42 19.97 15.79
CA GLU A 144 -10.74 21.20 16.17
C GLU A 144 -9.24 21.01 16.40
N ASP A 145 -8.80 19.77 16.68
CA ASP A 145 -7.40 19.43 16.91
C ASP A 145 -6.63 19.22 15.60
N ILE A 146 -7.33 19.09 14.46
CA ILE A 146 -6.72 18.93 13.14
C ILE A 146 -6.22 20.30 12.66
N SER A 147 -4.91 20.53 12.71
CA SER A 147 -4.33 21.76 12.18
C SER A 147 -4.37 21.80 10.65
N VAL A 148 -4.27 23.02 10.09
CA VAL A 148 -4.18 23.20 8.63
C VAL A 148 -2.95 22.49 8.07
N GLU A 149 -1.82 22.58 8.76
CA GLU A 149 -0.55 21.96 8.39
C GLU A 149 -0.66 20.42 8.36
N GLN A 150 -1.30 19.81 9.36
CA GLN A 150 -1.57 18.38 9.39
C GLN A 150 -2.45 17.97 8.20
N MET A 151 -3.56 18.67 8.00
CA MET A 151 -4.49 18.39 6.91
C MET A 151 -3.79 18.50 5.55
N GLU A 152 -3.03 19.59 5.31
CA GLU A 152 -2.27 19.77 4.06
C GLU A 152 -1.24 18.65 3.87
N ARG A 153 -0.52 18.26 4.92
CA ARG A 153 0.47 17.19 4.84
C ARG A 153 -0.20 15.87 4.51
N THR A 154 -1.29 15.49 5.21
CA THR A 154 -2.05 14.26 4.95
C THR A 154 -2.57 14.23 3.50
N PHE A 155 -3.08 15.33 2.98
CA PHE A 155 -3.54 15.40 1.58
C PHE A 155 -2.39 15.34 0.57
N LYS A 156 -1.26 16.01 0.84
CA LYS A 156 -0.07 15.95 -0.02
C LYS A 156 0.45 14.52 -0.16
N THR A 157 0.60 13.83 0.97
CA THR A 157 1.11 12.45 0.97
C THR A 157 0.10 11.48 0.36
N ASN A 158 -1.17 11.52 0.78
CA ASN A 158 -2.09 10.44 0.48
C ASN A 158 -2.83 10.58 -0.86
N ILE A 159 -2.98 11.82 -1.38
CA ILE A 159 -3.78 12.03 -2.58
C ILE A 159 -3.07 12.87 -3.65
N PHE A 160 -2.39 13.98 -3.32
CA PHE A 160 -1.70 14.76 -4.34
C PHE A 160 -0.56 13.96 -4.97
N SER A 161 0.19 13.20 -4.17
CA SER A 161 1.20 12.25 -4.66
C SER A 161 0.66 11.27 -5.71
N CYS A 162 -0.57 10.75 -5.51
CA CYS A 162 -1.21 9.87 -6.50
C CYS A 162 -1.39 10.56 -7.84
N PHE A 163 -1.86 11.84 -7.83
CA PHE A 163 -1.96 12.62 -9.07
C PHE A 163 -0.58 12.84 -9.70
N HIS A 164 0.46 13.15 -8.91
CA HIS A 164 1.82 13.37 -9.39
C HIS A 164 2.39 12.11 -10.06
N PHE A 165 2.33 10.96 -9.38
CA PHE A 165 2.79 9.69 -9.95
C PHE A 165 1.98 9.26 -11.17
N ILE A 166 0.65 9.39 -11.15
CA ILE A 166 -0.20 9.07 -12.30
C ILE A 166 0.17 9.95 -13.50
N LYS A 167 0.25 11.29 -13.32
CA LYS A 167 0.66 12.22 -14.39
C LYS A 167 2.02 11.86 -14.97
N ALA A 168 3.02 11.62 -14.12
CA ALA A 168 4.36 11.26 -14.54
C ALA A 168 4.40 9.89 -15.27
N SER A 169 3.57 8.94 -14.85
CA SER A 169 3.53 7.59 -15.41
C SER A 169 2.80 7.51 -16.76
N MET A 170 1.80 8.38 -16.99
CA MET A 170 0.93 8.31 -18.20
C MET A 170 1.68 8.21 -19.54
N PRO A 171 2.81 8.92 -19.78
CA PRO A 171 3.57 8.79 -21.03
C PRO A 171 4.21 7.41 -21.25
N HIS A 172 4.38 6.63 -20.18
CA HIS A 172 5.08 5.36 -20.17
C HIS A 172 4.15 4.14 -20.10
N LEU A 173 2.92 4.35 -19.62
CA LEU A 173 1.89 3.30 -19.55
C LEU A 173 1.30 3.04 -20.94
N LYS A 174 1.07 1.76 -21.24
CA LYS A 174 0.57 1.26 -22.52
C LYS A 174 -0.60 0.30 -22.31
N GLN A 175 -1.17 -0.19 -23.40
CA GLN A 175 -2.19 -1.25 -23.33
C GLN A 175 -1.70 -2.44 -22.50
N GLY A 176 -2.52 -2.90 -21.57
CA GLY A 176 -2.21 -3.96 -20.60
C GLY A 176 -1.57 -3.45 -19.29
N SER A 177 -1.24 -2.15 -19.20
CA SER A 177 -0.75 -1.57 -17.94
C SER A 177 -1.88 -1.44 -16.91
N SER A 178 -1.48 -1.39 -15.62
CA SER A 178 -2.41 -1.21 -14.50
C SER A 178 -1.96 -0.14 -13.52
N ILE A 179 -2.93 0.52 -12.89
CA ILE A 179 -2.75 1.42 -11.75
C ILE A 179 -3.54 0.84 -10.58
N ILE A 180 -2.89 0.67 -9.42
CA ILE A 180 -3.52 0.12 -8.22
C ILE A 180 -3.36 1.11 -7.08
N ASN A 181 -4.47 1.54 -6.50
CA ASN A 181 -4.48 2.48 -5.38
C ASN A 181 -4.80 1.76 -4.08
N THR A 182 -4.00 1.98 -3.02
CA THR A 182 -4.28 1.47 -1.68
C THR A 182 -5.20 2.45 -0.96
N ALA A 183 -6.51 2.22 -1.08
CA ALA A 183 -7.54 2.96 -0.35
C ALA A 183 -7.60 2.51 1.13
N SER A 184 -8.77 2.46 1.71
CA SER A 184 -9.04 1.94 3.06
C SER A 184 -10.52 1.70 3.25
N ILE A 185 -10.88 0.80 4.16
CA ILE A 185 -12.26 0.63 4.63
C ILE A 185 -12.85 1.91 5.22
N VAL A 186 -12.02 2.78 5.82
CA VAL A 186 -12.48 4.05 6.41
C VAL A 186 -12.99 5.04 5.35
N ALA A 187 -12.69 4.83 4.08
CA ALA A 187 -13.29 5.60 2.98
C ALA A 187 -14.80 5.36 2.84
N TYR A 188 -15.29 4.25 3.38
CA TYR A 188 -16.70 3.83 3.31
C TYR A 188 -17.43 4.04 4.64
N LYS A 189 -16.80 3.63 5.75
CA LYS A 189 -17.44 3.71 7.07
C LYS A 189 -17.08 4.95 7.88
N GLY A 190 -16.07 5.74 7.43
CA GLY A 190 -15.48 6.80 8.23
C GLY A 190 -14.61 6.27 9.36
N ASN A 191 -13.93 7.21 10.05
CA ASN A 191 -13.27 6.95 11.32
C ASN A 191 -13.23 8.26 12.12
N PRO A 192 -13.82 8.33 13.32
CA PRO A 192 -13.97 9.58 14.07
C PRO A 192 -12.63 10.19 14.55
N VAL A 193 -11.56 9.39 14.63
CA VAL A 193 -10.24 9.85 15.08
C VAL A 193 -9.21 9.95 13.94
N LEU A 194 -9.63 9.72 12.69
CA LEU A 194 -8.79 9.79 11.48
C LEU A 194 -9.54 10.52 10.35
N MET A 195 -10.13 11.69 10.65
CA MET A 195 -11.07 12.34 9.73
C MET A 195 -10.40 12.85 8.44
N ASP A 196 -9.22 13.45 8.53
CA ASP A 196 -8.43 13.91 7.38
C ASP A 196 -7.96 12.71 6.53
N TYR A 197 -7.42 11.66 7.17
CA TYR A 197 -7.03 10.42 6.50
C TYR A 197 -8.22 9.75 5.78
N ALA A 198 -9.36 9.59 6.46
CA ALA A 198 -10.55 9.00 5.87
C ALA A 198 -11.03 9.78 4.64
N SER A 199 -10.94 11.12 4.70
CA SER A 199 -11.26 12.01 3.59
C SER A 199 -10.34 11.78 2.39
N THR A 200 -9.02 11.62 2.62
CA THR A 200 -8.06 11.32 1.54
C THR A 200 -8.35 9.96 0.89
N LYS A 201 -8.73 8.95 1.70
CA LYS A 201 -9.05 7.60 1.19
C LYS A 201 -10.37 7.58 0.42
N GLY A 202 -11.35 8.43 0.78
CA GLY A 202 -12.55 8.69 -0.01
C GLY A 202 -12.22 9.34 -1.36
N ALA A 203 -11.35 10.36 -1.37
CA ALA A 203 -10.87 11.00 -2.58
C ALA A 203 -10.15 10.01 -3.52
N MET A 204 -9.37 9.08 -2.96
CA MET A 204 -8.67 8.04 -3.75
C MET A 204 -9.64 7.10 -4.47
N ILE A 205 -10.78 6.74 -3.85
CA ILE A 205 -11.81 5.92 -4.49
C ILE A 205 -12.47 6.69 -5.64
N ALA A 206 -12.80 7.96 -5.43
CA ALA A 206 -13.34 8.83 -6.47
C ALA A 206 -12.36 8.98 -7.64
N LEU A 207 -11.06 9.18 -7.36
CA LEU A 207 -9.99 9.23 -8.36
C LEU A 207 -9.91 7.91 -9.15
N THR A 208 -9.92 6.76 -8.47
CA THR A 208 -9.88 5.43 -9.10
C THR A 208 -11.01 5.25 -10.10
N ARG A 209 -12.25 5.57 -9.71
CA ARG A 209 -13.45 5.45 -10.56
C ARG A 209 -13.41 6.43 -11.75
N SER A 210 -13.02 7.67 -11.50
CA SER A 210 -12.96 8.70 -12.56
C SER A 210 -11.85 8.42 -13.57
N LEU A 211 -10.66 8.07 -13.09
CA LEU A 211 -9.52 7.80 -13.95
C LEU A 211 -9.75 6.53 -14.78
N SER A 212 -10.33 5.48 -14.19
CA SER A 212 -10.64 4.25 -14.93
C SER A 212 -11.47 4.51 -16.17
N GLN A 213 -12.52 5.33 -16.05
CA GLN A 213 -13.39 5.70 -17.18
C GLN A 213 -12.64 6.54 -18.21
N SER A 214 -11.76 7.43 -17.76
CA SER A 214 -11.02 8.35 -18.62
C SER A 214 -10.01 7.64 -19.53
N ILE A 215 -9.32 6.59 -19.01
CA ILE A 215 -8.17 5.98 -19.71
C ILE A 215 -8.42 4.53 -20.17
N VAL A 216 -9.58 3.93 -19.90
CA VAL A 216 -9.88 2.55 -20.31
C VAL A 216 -9.73 2.31 -21.81
N LYS A 217 -10.05 3.32 -22.64
CA LYS A 217 -9.87 3.23 -24.11
C LYS A 217 -8.40 3.10 -24.54
N LYS A 218 -7.45 3.45 -23.66
CA LYS A 218 -6.02 3.24 -23.88
C LYS A 218 -5.58 1.81 -23.48
N GLY A 219 -6.51 0.97 -23.00
CA GLY A 219 -6.23 -0.37 -22.51
C GLY A 219 -5.52 -0.40 -21.15
N ILE A 220 -5.61 0.69 -20.38
CA ILE A 220 -5.03 0.81 -19.03
C ILE A 220 -6.15 0.64 -18.00
N ARG A 221 -5.94 -0.27 -17.04
CA ARG A 221 -6.88 -0.53 -15.95
C ARG A 221 -6.50 0.27 -14.70
N VAL A 222 -7.50 0.71 -13.96
CA VAL A 222 -7.29 1.43 -12.70
C VAL A 222 -8.23 0.84 -11.65
N ASN A 223 -7.68 0.28 -10.59
CA ASN A 223 -8.44 -0.34 -9.50
C ASN A 223 -7.88 0.09 -8.14
N ALA A 224 -8.57 -0.29 -7.08
CA ALA A 224 -8.11 -0.06 -5.72
C ALA A 224 -8.25 -1.33 -4.87
N VAL A 225 -7.45 -1.38 -3.80
CA VAL A 225 -7.63 -2.28 -2.67
C VAL A 225 -8.05 -1.43 -1.47
N ALA A 226 -9.05 -1.85 -0.72
CA ALA A 226 -9.49 -1.22 0.52
C ALA A 226 -9.21 -2.16 1.71
N PRO A 227 -8.02 -2.02 2.34
CA PRO A 227 -7.70 -2.79 3.54
C PRO A 227 -8.60 -2.44 4.71
N GLY A 228 -8.88 -3.43 5.57
CA GLY A 228 -9.33 -3.24 6.94
C GLY A 228 -8.14 -2.94 7.88
N PRO A 229 -8.24 -3.30 9.16
CA PRO A 229 -7.14 -3.21 10.10
C PRO A 229 -6.01 -4.18 9.73
N ILE A 230 -4.86 -3.67 9.31
CA ILE A 230 -3.68 -4.48 8.93
C ILE A 230 -2.51 -4.11 9.82
N TRP A 231 -1.83 -5.12 10.35
CA TRP A 231 -0.68 -4.95 11.24
C TRP A 231 0.54 -4.46 10.46
N THR A 232 0.80 -3.16 10.50
CA THR A 232 1.87 -2.47 9.78
C THR A 232 2.50 -1.39 10.66
N PRO A 233 3.70 -0.87 10.33
CA PRO A 233 4.35 0.20 11.08
C PRO A 233 3.49 1.47 11.22
N LEU A 234 2.59 1.73 10.28
CA LEU A 234 1.66 2.86 10.33
C LEU A 234 0.84 2.88 11.64
N ILE A 235 0.53 1.70 12.20
CA ILE A 235 -0.34 1.57 13.37
C ILE A 235 0.34 2.08 14.65
N PRO A 236 1.49 1.53 15.10
CA PRO A 236 2.17 2.05 16.28
C PRO A 236 2.77 3.45 16.06
N ALA A 237 2.94 3.91 14.82
CA ALA A 237 3.41 5.25 14.50
C ALA A 237 2.32 6.33 14.57
N SER A 238 1.03 5.95 14.65
CA SER A 238 -0.08 6.90 14.60
C SER A 238 -1.07 6.78 15.75
N PHE A 239 -1.23 5.61 16.34
CA PHE A 239 -2.18 5.40 17.43
C PHE A 239 -1.53 5.41 18.82
N PRO A 240 -2.26 5.86 19.87
CA PRO A 240 -1.89 5.64 21.26
C PRO A 240 -1.68 4.15 21.57
N ALA A 241 -0.74 3.85 22.46
CA ALA A 241 -0.29 2.48 22.73
C ALA A 241 -1.38 1.53 23.25
N ASP A 242 -2.38 2.06 23.98
CA ASP A 242 -3.54 1.31 24.46
C ASP A 242 -4.49 0.93 23.32
N GLN A 243 -4.65 1.79 22.31
CA GLN A 243 -5.43 1.49 21.12
C GLN A 243 -4.72 0.49 20.19
N VAL A 244 -3.39 0.56 20.12
CA VAL A 244 -2.58 -0.45 19.40
C VAL A 244 -2.80 -1.85 20.02
N ALA A 245 -2.92 -1.93 21.35
CA ALA A 245 -3.14 -3.20 22.05
C ALA A 245 -4.42 -3.94 21.61
N THR A 246 -5.46 -3.20 21.23
CA THR A 246 -6.76 -3.76 20.81
C THR A 246 -6.99 -3.68 19.30
N PHE A 247 -5.98 -3.23 18.54
CA PHE A 247 -6.13 -3.01 17.11
C PHE A 247 -6.57 -4.27 16.35
N GLY A 248 -7.66 -4.17 15.60
CA GLY A 248 -8.19 -5.22 14.74
C GLY A 248 -8.96 -6.35 15.47
N THR A 249 -9.02 -6.34 16.82
CA THR A 249 -9.75 -7.40 17.59
C THR A 249 -11.26 -7.35 17.39
N ASN A 250 -11.80 -6.23 16.96
CA ASN A 250 -13.23 -6.01 16.71
C ASN A 250 -13.68 -6.39 15.29
N THR A 251 -12.78 -6.87 14.43
CA THR A 251 -13.19 -7.42 13.13
C THR A 251 -13.98 -8.72 13.30
N PRO A 252 -14.85 -9.11 12.37
CA PRO A 252 -15.51 -10.42 12.42
C PRO A 252 -14.55 -11.62 12.51
N MET A 253 -13.32 -11.49 11.94
CA MET A 253 -12.26 -12.50 12.08
C MET A 253 -11.54 -12.42 13.44
N GLY A 254 -11.80 -11.41 14.29
CA GLY A 254 -11.26 -11.27 15.65
C GLY A 254 -9.78 -10.91 15.73
N ARG A 255 -9.16 -10.46 14.63
CA ARG A 255 -7.74 -10.11 14.58
C ARG A 255 -7.43 -9.07 13.49
N PRO A 256 -6.31 -8.36 13.55
CA PRO A 256 -5.81 -7.62 12.40
C PRO A 256 -5.38 -8.60 11.29
N GLY A 257 -5.47 -8.16 10.05
CA GLY A 257 -4.86 -8.84 8.92
C GLY A 257 -3.34 -8.63 8.90
N GLN A 258 -2.65 -9.48 8.16
CA GLN A 258 -1.21 -9.34 7.92
C GLN A 258 -0.95 -8.79 6.51
N PRO A 259 0.14 -8.05 6.29
CA PRO A 259 0.52 -7.56 4.96
C PRO A 259 0.50 -8.65 3.88
N ALA A 260 1.02 -9.84 4.16
CA ALA A 260 1.03 -10.97 3.23
C ALA A 260 -0.37 -11.43 2.79
N GLU A 261 -1.42 -11.18 3.61
CA GLU A 261 -2.80 -11.56 3.25
C GLU A 261 -3.41 -10.63 2.19
N LEU A 262 -2.81 -9.46 1.96
CA LEU A 262 -3.26 -8.50 0.95
C LEU A 262 -2.58 -8.70 -0.40
N ALA A 263 -1.32 -9.10 -0.39
CA ALA A 263 -0.47 -9.17 -1.58
C ALA A 263 -1.08 -9.94 -2.77
N PRO A 264 -1.81 -11.07 -2.59
CA PRO A 264 -2.44 -11.77 -3.71
C PRO A 264 -3.47 -10.94 -4.48
N SER A 265 -4.17 -10.01 -3.81
CA SER A 265 -5.12 -9.13 -4.49
C SER A 265 -4.43 -8.12 -5.41
N TYR A 266 -3.24 -7.66 -5.04
CA TYR A 266 -2.43 -6.79 -5.90
C TYR A 266 -1.86 -7.57 -7.09
N VAL A 267 -1.41 -8.81 -6.90
CA VAL A 267 -0.99 -9.70 -8.00
C VAL A 267 -2.14 -9.87 -8.99
N TYR A 268 -3.35 -10.18 -8.50
CA TYR A 268 -4.55 -10.29 -9.33
C TYR A 268 -4.80 -9.00 -10.13
N LEU A 269 -4.79 -7.84 -9.49
CA LEU A 269 -5.07 -6.56 -10.14
C LEU A 269 -3.95 -6.10 -11.10
N ALA A 270 -2.69 -6.52 -10.87
CA ALA A 270 -1.56 -6.21 -11.75
C ALA A 270 -1.50 -7.12 -12.98
N SER A 271 -2.04 -8.34 -12.89
CA SER A 271 -1.94 -9.37 -13.91
C SER A 271 -3.12 -9.37 -14.90
N ASP A 272 -3.00 -10.18 -15.95
CA ASP A 272 -4.05 -10.40 -16.95
C ASP A 272 -5.26 -11.16 -16.40
N ASP A 273 -5.16 -11.78 -15.23
CA ASP A 273 -6.30 -12.40 -14.53
C ASP A 273 -7.43 -11.39 -14.26
N SER A 274 -7.12 -10.10 -14.18
CA SER A 274 -8.07 -9.01 -13.99
C SER A 274 -8.33 -8.19 -15.26
N SER A 275 -8.15 -8.78 -16.45
CA SER A 275 -8.26 -8.08 -17.74
C SER A 275 -9.62 -7.41 -17.99
N TYR A 276 -10.69 -7.86 -17.34
CA TYR A 276 -12.03 -7.26 -17.42
C TYR A 276 -12.43 -6.51 -16.13
N VAL A 277 -11.44 -6.13 -15.29
CA VAL A 277 -11.65 -5.44 -14.02
C VAL A 277 -11.03 -4.05 -14.06
N THR A 278 -11.84 -3.01 -14.04
CA THR A 278 -11.41 -1.61 -13.93
C THR A 278 -12.44 -0.77 -13.19
N GLY A 279 -12.00 0.24 -12.45
CA GLY A 279 -12.87 1.08 -11.61
C GLY A 279 -13.38 0.40 -10.33
N GLN A 280 -12.85 -0.78 -10.00
CA GLN A 280 -13.31 -1.59 -8.87
C GLN A 280 -12.44 -1.40 -7.64
N VAL A 281 -13.02 -1.72 -6.48
CA VAL A 281 -12.34 -1.71 -5.18
C VAL A 281 -12.49 -3.09 -4.53
N ILE A 282 -11.37 -3.75 -4.25
CA ILE A 282 -11.36 -5.04 -3.56
C ILE A 282 -11.18 -4.80 -2.06
N HIS A 283 -12.12 -5.28 -1.26
CA HIS A 283 -12.08 -5.17 0.19
C HIS A 283 -11.40 -6.38 0.82
N ILE A 284 -10.30 -6.14 1.56
CA ILE A 284 -9.57 -7.16 2.34
C ILE A 284 -9.58 -6.68 3.80
N ASN A 285 -10.63 -7.02 4.56
CA ASN A 285 -10.96 -6.29 5.78
C ASN A 285 -11.40 -7.18 6.96
N GLY A 286 -11.17 -8.49 6.90
CA GLY A 286 -11.51 -9.38 8.00
C GLY A 286 -13.01 -9.60 8.22
N GLY A 287 -13.84 -9.35 7.18
CA GLY A 287 -15.26 -9.63 7.19
C GLY A 287 -16.16 -8.42 7.55
N GLU A 288 -15.58 -7.23 7.72
CA GLU A 288 -16.40 -6.01 7.89
C GLU A 288 -17.21 -5.74 6.59
N ILE A 289 -18.51 -5.63 6.73
CA ILE A 289 -19.41 -5.33 5.60
C ILE A 289 -19.44 -3.83 5.39
N VAL A 290 -19.12 -3.41 4.16
CA VAL A 290 -19.20 -2.02 3.72
C VAL A 290 -19.92 -1.98 2.37
N ASN A 291 -20.84 -1.04 2.25
CA ASN A 291 -21.55 -0.79 1.00
C ASN A 291 -20.75 0.27 0.22
N GLY A 292 -20.33 -0.08 -0.99
CA GLY A 292 -19.50 0.77 -1.85
C GLY A 292 -20.22 1.37 -3.03
#